data_6dd09ac0ecd703bd5197ad61b51709e9
#
_entry.id   6dd09ac0ecd703bd5197ad61b51709e9
#
_cell.length_a   1.000
_cell.length_b   1.000
_cell.length_c   1.000
_cell.angle_alpha   90.00
_cell.angle_beta   90.00
_cell.angle_gamma   90.00
#
_symmetry.space_group_name_H-M   'P 1'
#
loop_
_entity.id
_entity.type
_entity.pdbx_description
1 polymer ?
#
loop_
_entity_poly.entity_id
_entity_poly.type
_entity_poly.pdbx_seq_one_letter_code
_entity_poly.pdbx_strand_id
1 'polypeptide(L)'
;MSRIVITLGEPAGIGPDLGVLLAEKHLNKNTIIIGDPDLLSNSAKKLKKRIKLNVLENIHSKAINGKGVINLLPHKLQVKNRPGKLNPKNSPYVVNTIRTAANLCLQGDVSAMVTGPISKSVLN
;
A
#
# COMPACT_ATOMS: atom_id res chain seq x y z
N MET A 1 -3.73 -17.17 11.91
CA MET A 1 -4.03 -17.06 10.47
C MET A 1 -2.96 -16.27 9.76
N SER A 2 -2.64 -16.71 8.54
CA SER A 2 -1.60 -16.07 7.75
C SER A 2 -2.07 -14.71 7.22
N ARG A 3 -1.16 -13.74 7.24
CA ARG A 3 -1.38 -12.44 6.62
C ARG A 3 -0.76 -12.42 5.23
N ILE A 4 -1.35 -11.61 4.35
CA ILE A 4 -0.77 -11.27 3.06
C ILE A 4 -0.52 -9.77 3.02
N VAL A 5 0.46 -9.35 2.23
CA VAL A 5 0.77 -7.93 2.06
C VAL A 5 0.58 -7.52 0.61
N ILE A 6 0.12 -6.30 0.42
CA ILE A 6 -0.07 -5.69 -0.89
C ILE A 6 0.79 -4.43 -0.96
N THR A 7 1.62 -4.32 -1.98
CA THR A 7 2.30 -3.07 -2.30
C THR A 7 1.57 -2.38 -3.45
N LEU A 8 1.48 -1.05 -3.40
CA LEU A 8 0.64 -0.31 -4.34
C LEU A 8 1.32 -0.01 -5.67
N GLY A 9 2.61 -0.27 -5.79
CA GLY A 9 3.36 0.01 -7.01
C GLY A 9 3.65 1.51 -7.16
N GLU A 10 3.49 1.98 -8.38
CA GLU A 10 3.77 3.38 -8.72
C GLU A 10 2.82 4.35 -7.99
N PRO A 11 3.34 5.35 -7.24
CA PRO A 11 2.46 6.31 -6.55
C PRO A 11 1.56 7.10 -7.49
N ALA A 12 2.06 7.43 -8.68
CA ALA A 12 1.31 8.19 -9.68
C ALA A 12 0.38 7.32 -10.53
N GLY A 13 0.42 6.00 -10.34
CA GLY A 13 -0.38 5.05 -11.10
C GLY A 13 -1.71 4.73 -10.44
N ILE A 14 -2.29 3.61 -10.83
CA ILE A 14 -3.62 3.20 -10.39
C ILE A 14 -3.64 2.46 -9.05
N GLY A 15 -2.46 2.05 -8.54
CA GLY A 15 -2.38 1.24 -7.33
C GLY A 15 -3.08 1.84 -6.11
N PRO A 16 -2.82 3.12 -5.77
CA PRO A 16 -3.48 3.75 -4.63
C PRO A 16 -5.00 3.77 -4.76
N ASP A 17 -5.51 4.06 -5.95
CA ASP A 17 -6.96 4.05 -6.21
C ASP A 17 -7.54 2.65 -6.05
N LEU A 18 -6.83 1.63 -6.55
CA LEU A 18 -7.26 0.24 -6.39
C LEU A 18 -7.31 -0.16 -4.92
N GLY A 19 -6.34 0.28 -4.12
CA GLY A 19 -6.34 0.02 -2.68
C GLY A 19 -7.58 0.57 -1.99
N VAL A 20 -7.96 1.79 -2.33
CA VAL A 20 -9.17 2.42 -1.79
C VAL A 20 -10.44 1.68 -2.23
N LEU A 21 -10.52 1.31 -3.51
CA LEU A 21 -11.69 0.60 -4.05
C LEU A 21 -11.84 -0.79 -3.43
N LEU A 22 -10.74 -1.49 -3.20
CA LEU A 22 -10.76 -2.79 -2.52
C LEU A 22 -11.25 -2.64 -1.07
N ALA A 23 -10.80 -1.61 -0.38
CA ALA A 23 -11.22 -1.35 1.01
C ALA A 23 -12.71 -1.06 1.08
N GLU A 24 -13.25 -0.33 0.11
CA GLU A 24 -14.69 -0.08 0.03
C GLU A 24 -15.49 -1.37 -0.05
N LYS A 25 -14.94 -2.38 -0.73
CA LYS A 25 -15.58 -3.70 -0.85
C LYS A 25 -15.31 -4.61 0.32
N HIS A 26 -14.54 -4.18 1.30
CA HIS A 26 -14.16 -4.93 2.48
C HIS A 26 -12.92 -5.81 2.27
N LEU A 27 -11.75 -5.27 2.61
CA LEU A 27 -10.54 -6.05 2.72
C LEU A 27 -10.56 -6.88 3.99
N ASN A 28 -10.12 -8.13 3.88
CA ASN A 28 -9.96 -8.98 5.04
C ASN A 28 -8.90 -8.38 5.99
N LYS A 29 -9.11 -8.48 7.31
CA LYS A 29 -8.16 -7.97 8.32
C LYS A 29 -6.75 -8.59 8.19
N ASN A 30 -6.64 -9.74 7.54
CA ASN A 30 -5.34 -10.38 7.31
C ASN A 30 -4.64 -9.88 6.05
N THR A 31 -5.23 -8.91 5.35
CA THR A 31 -4.65 -8.25 4.19
C THR A 31 -4.10 -6.89 4.61
N ILE A 32 -2.78 -6.74 4.54
CA ILE A 32 -2.08 -5.53 4.98
C ILE A 32 -1.56 -4.80 3.75
N ILE A 33 -1.83 -3.50 3.67
CA ILE A 33 -1.28 -2.66 2.61
C ILE A 33 0.00 -2.00 3.11
N ILE A 34 1.04 -2.02 2.29
CA ILE A 34 2.30 -1.31 2.56
C ILE A 34 2.30 -0.07 1.68
N GLY A 35 2.37 1.10 2.27
CA GLY A 35 2.38 2.33 1.48
C GLY A 35 2.30 3.60 2.30
N ASP A 36 2.24 4.72 1.60
CA ASP A 36 2.17 6.05 2.20
C ASP A 36 0.72 6.37 2.59
N PRO A 37 0.47 6.71 3.86
CA PRO A 37 -0.89 7.02 4.31
C PRO A 37 -1.52 8.21 3.58
N ASP A 38 -0.74 9.25 3.28
CA ASP A 38 -1.26 10.43 2.57
C ASP A 38 -1.69 10.10 1.15
N LEU A 39 -0.96 9.19 0.51
CA LEU A 39 -1.27 8.72 -0.83
C LEU A 39 -2.66 8.09 -0.89
N LEU A 40 -2.97 7.24 0.10
CA LEU A 40 -4.28 6.59 0.20
C LEU A 40 -5.38 7.59 0.58
N SER A 41 -5.10 8.49 1.50
CA SER A 41 -6.07 9.52 1.89
C SER A 41 -6.41 10.44 0.73
N ASN A 42 -5.42 10.82 -0.07
CA ASN A 42 -5.63 11.66 -1.26
C ASN A 42 -6.43 10.93 -2.34
N SER A 43 -6.14 9.64 -2.55
CA SER A 43 -6.93 8.81 -3.46
C SER A 43 -8.39 8.71 -3.02
N ALA A 44 -8.63 8.51 -1.73
CA ALA A 44 -9.98 8.42 -1.19
C ALA A 44 -10.76 9.73 -1.43
N LYS A 45 -10.12 10.88 -1.20
CA LYS A 45 -10.74 12.18 -1.46
C LYS A 45 -11.08 12.36 -2.94
N LYS A 46 -10.15 12.03 -3.82
CA LYS A 46 -10.35 12.12 -5.27
C LYS A 46 -11.52 11.25 -5.73
N LEU A 47 -11.63 10.04 -5.18
CA LEU A 47 -12.67 9.09 -5.53
C LEU A 47 -13.97 9.31 -4.76
N LYS A 48 -13.99 10.26 -3.82
CA LYS A 48 -15.13 10.54 -2.94
C LYS A 48 -15.55 9.31 -2.15
N LYS A 49 -14.57 8.57 -1.65
CA LYS A 49 -14.78 7.37 -0.83
C LYS A 49 -14.33 7.62 0.60
N ARG A 50 -15.00 6.98 1.54
CA ARG A 50 -14.62 7.02 2.96
C ARG A 50 -13.79 5.82 3.31
N ILE A 51 -12.60 6.05 3.84
CA ILE A 51 -11.74 5.00 4.35
C ILE A 51 -11.26 5.35 5.75
N LYS A 52 -10.93 4.31 6.51
CA LYS A 52 -10.28 4.43 7.80
C LYS A 52 -8.94 3.75 7.72
N LEU A 53 -7.86 4.48 7.98
CA LEU A 53 -6.53 3.90 8.04
C LEU A 53 -6.24 3.43 9.46
N ASN A 54 -5.97 2.14 9.61
CA ASN A 54 -5.43 1.58 10.84
C ASN A 54 -3.93 1.41 10.64
N VAL A 55 -3.16 2.39 11.11
CA VAL A 55 -1.71 2.40 10.92
C VAL A 55 -1.05 1.45 11.91
N LEU A 56 -0.33 0.46 11.40
CA LEU A 56 0.33 -0.57 12.19
C LEU A 56 1.75 -0.15 12.54
N GLU A 57 2.20 -0.48 13.76
CA GLU A 57 3.60 -0.29 14.14
C GLU A 57 4.50 -1.34 13.48
N ASN A 58 3.98 -2.56 13.32
CA ASN A 58 4.71 -3.65 12.67
C ASN A 58 3.70 -4.66 12.12
N ILE A 59 4.21 -5.68 11.44
CA ILE A 59 3.36 -6.68 10.76
C ILE A 59 2.53 -7.53 11.73
N HIS A 60 2.88 -7.55 13.01
CA HIS A 60 2.16 -8.32 14.02
C HIS A 60 1.16 -7.49 14.81
N SER A 61 1.08 -6.19 14.54
CA SER A 61 0.12 -5.30 15.22
C SER A 61 -1.32 -5.75 14.96
N LYS A 62 -2.20 -5.38 15.88
CA LYS A 62 -3.61 -5.76 15.78
C LYS A 62 -4.27 -5.10 14.58
N ALA A 63 -4.83 -5.91 13.71
CA ALA A 63 -5.59 -5.45 12.56
C ALA A 63 -7.08 -5.27 12.94
N ILE A 64 -7.75 -4.40 12.18
CA ILE A 64 -9.16 -4.12 12.34
C ILE A 64 -9.91 -4.67 11.13
N ASN A 65 -11.00 -5.40 11.38
CA ASN A 65 -11.87 -5.88 10.33
C ASN A 65 -13.00 -4.87 10.09
N GLY A 66 -13.34 -4.61 8.84
CA GLY A 66 -14.45 -3.72 8.54
C GLY A 66 -14.41 -3.17 7.13
N LYS A 67 -15.58 -2.82 6.62
CA LYS A 67 -15.73 -2.16 5.33
C LYS A 67 -15.08 -0.78 5.39
N GLY A 68 -14.30 -0.44 4.39
CA GLY A 68 -13.60 0.84 4.32
C GLY A 68 -12.34 0.93 5.20
N VAL A 69 -11.97 -0.14 5.89
CA VAL A 69 -10.77 -0.15 6.73
C VAL A 69 -9.58 -0.66 5.92
N ILE A 70 -8.49 0.09 5.99
CA ILE A 70 -7.18 -0.32 5.45
C ILE A 70 -6.23 -0.50 6.63
N ASN A 71 -5.74 -1.72 6.83
CA ASN A 71 -4.66 -1.98 7.76
C ASN A 71 -3.36 -1.70 7.04
N LEU A 72 -2.64 -0.68 7.48
CA LEU A 72 -1.53 -0.09 6.75
C LEU A 72 -0.22 -0.22 7.50
N LEU A 73 0.78 -0.81 6.84
CA LEU A 73 2.17 -0.74 7.29
C LEU A 73 2.79 0.45 6.56
N PRO A 74 3.07 1.58 7.26
CA PRO A 74 3.37 2.83 6.57
C PRO A 74 4.78 2.89 6.00
N HIS A 75 4.87 3.42 4.79
CA HIS A 75 6.12 3.82 4.12
C HIS A 75 5.86 5.16 3.45
N LYS A 76 6.72 6.15 3.70
CA LYS A 76 6.51 7.50 3.18
C LYS A 76 7.19 7.73 1.85
N LEU A 77 6.55 8.52 0.99
CA LEU A 77 7.14 8.98 -0.26
C LEU A 77 8.33 9.90 0.00
N GLN A 78 9.30 9.89 -0.92
CA GLN A 78 10.43 10.81 -0.90
C GLN A 78 10.01 12.19 -1.41
N VAL A 79 9.13 12.23 -2.40
CA VAL A 79 8.67 13.45 -3.06
C VAL A 79 7.16 13.40 -3.18
N LYS A 80 6.52 14.57 -3.03
CA LYS A 80 5.06 14.68 -3.16
C LYS A 80 4.58 14.07 -4.47
N ASN A 81 3.58 13.21 -4.38
CA ASN A 81 2.97 12.57 -5.53
C ASN A 81 2.09 13.52 -6.32
N ARG A 82 2.14 13.40 -7.64
CA ARG A 82 1.20 14.05 -8.55
C ARG A 82 0.56 12.95 -9.41
N PRO A 83 -0.75 12.69 -9.26
CA PRO A 83 -1.40 11.62 -10.02
C PRO A 83 -1.16 11.75 -11.52
N GLY A 84 -0.84 10.63 -12.15
CA GLY A 84 -0.57 10.57 -13.58
C GLY A 84 0.81 11.06 -14.00
N LYS A 85 1.61 11.60 -13.07
CA LYS A 85 2.95 12.10 -13.38
C LYS A 85 4.01 11.32 -12.63
N LEU A 86 4.76 10.48 -13.34
CA LEU A 86 5.85 9.69 -12.76
C LEU A 86 6.99 10.60 -12.29
N ASN A 87 7.55 10.28 -11.14
CA ASN A 87 8.73 10.96 -10.61
C ASN A 87 9.78 9.93 -10.20
N PRO A 88 10.95 9.90 -10.88
CA PRO A 88 12.01 8.94 -10.55
C PRO A 88 12.50 9.05 -9.11
N LYS A 89 12.34 10.20 -8.46
CA LYS A 89 12.73 10.40 -7.06
C LYS A 89 11.90 9.52 -6.11
N ASN A 90 10.75 9.00 -6.55
CA ASN A 90 9.95 8.05 -5.79
C ASN A 90 10.33 6.58 -6.04
N SER A 91 11.33 6.30 -6.89
CA SER A 91 11.80 4.94 -7.10
C SER A 91 12.24 4.25 -5.81
N PRO A 92 13.00 4.90 -4.90
CA PRO A 92 13.36 4.27 -3.63
C PRO A 92 12.14 3.85 -2.80
N TYR A 93 11.07 4.63 -2.82
CA TYR A 93 9.82 4.26 -2.16
C TYR A 93 9.26 2.95 -2.72
N VAL A 94 9.14 2.86 -4.05
CA VAL A 94 8.61 1.66 -4.71
C VAL A 94 9.46 0.44 -4.37
N VAL A 95 10.78 0.56 -4.52
CA VAL A 95 11.73 -0.52 -4.23
C VAL A 95 11.64 -0.93 -2.76
N ASN A 96 11.57 0.03 -1.84
CA ASN A 96 11.53 -0.26 -0.40
C ASN A 96 10.23 -0.96 0.01
N THR A 97 9.10 -0.60 -0.56
CA THR A 97 7.84 -1.30 -0.27
C THR A 97 7.93 -2.77 -0.71
N ILE A 98 8.46 -3.02 -1.90
CA ILE A 98 8.63 -4.38 -2.41
C ILE A 98 9.64 -5.17 -1.57
N ARG A 99 10.76 -4.55 -1.21
CA ARG A 99 11.79 -5.18 -0.37
C ARG A 99 11.22 -5.56 0.99
N THR A 100 10.45 -4.67 1.61
CA THR A 100 9.79 -4.95 2.88
C THR A 100 8.86 -6.14 2.75
N ALA A 101 8.01 -6.17 1.73
CA ALA A 101 7.09 -7.29 1.49
C ALA A 101 7.86 -8.60 1.27
N ALA A 102 8.91 -8.57 0.44
CA ALA A 102 9.71 -9.77 0.17
C ALA A 102 10.38 -10.30 1.43
N ASN A 103 10.95 -9.41 2.25
CA ASN A 103 11.59 -9.80 3.51
C ASN A 103 10.59 -10.44 4.48
N LEU A 104 9.38 -9.88 4.57
CA LEU A 104 8.32 -10.46 5.42
C LEU A 104 7.96 -11.89 4.95
N CYS A 105 7.90 -12.10 3.64
CA CYS A 105 7.67 -13.44 3.10
C CYS A 105 8.82 -14.39 3.42
N LEU A 106 10.06 -13.95 3.22
CA LEU A 106 11.25 -14.78 3.47
C LEU A 106 11.40 -15.15 4.94
N GLN A 107 10.99 -14.26 5.84
CA GLN A 107 11.04 -14.50 7.28
C GLN A 107 9.86 -15.34 7.78
N GLY A 108 8.87 -15.59 6.94
CA GLY A 108 7.68 -16.35 7.32
C GLY A 108 6.64 -15.53 8.07
N ASP A 109 6.80 -14.20 8.15
CA ASP A 109 5.85 -13.33 8.85
C ASP A 109 4.54 -13.13 8.08
N VAL A 110 4.61 -13.27 6.76
CA VAL A 110 3.43 -13.28 5.89
C VAL A 110 3.53 -14.45 4.92
N SER A 111 2.38 -14.92 4.44
CA SER A 111 2.34 -16.10 3.55
C SER A 111 2.48 -15.75 2.08
N ALA A 112 2.20 -14.52 1.69
CA ALA A 112 2.25 -14.10 0.29
C ALA A 112 2.34 -12.59 0.18
N MET A 113 2.78 -12.11 -0.99
CA MET A 113 2.76 -10.70 -1.35
C MET A 113 2.14 -10.51 -2.72
N VAL A 114 1.44 -9.39 -2.88
CA VAL A 114 0.88 -8.96 -4.17
C VAL A 114 1.45 -7.57 -4.47
N THR A 115 1.94 -7.37 -5.68
CA THR A 115 2.50 -6.07 -6.09
C THR A 115 1.58 -5.38 -7.08
N GLY A 116 1.39 -4.07 -6.89
CA GLY A 116 0.71 -3.23 -7.86
C GLY A 116 1.60 -2.93 -9.07
N PRO A 117 1.05 -2.25 -10.08
CA PRO A 117 1.81 -1.93 -11.29
C PRO A 117 3.03 -1.05 -11.02
N ILE A 118 4.15 -1.38 -11.65
CA ILE A 118 5.42 -0.66 -11.53
C ILE A 118 5.88 -0.21 -12.90
N SER A 119 6.33 1.04 -13.01
CA SER A 119 6.94 1.53 -14.23
C SER A 119 8.43 1.17 -14.25
N LYS A 120 8.87 0.37 -15.22
CA LYS A 120 10.28 0.01 -15.37
C LYS A 120 11.16 1.22 -15.64
N SER A 121 10.64 2.21 -16.34
CA SER A 121 11.41 3.44 -16.65
C SER A 121 11.76 4.24 -15.40
N VAL A 122 10.96 4.13 -14.34
CA VAL A 122 11.21 4.81 -13.06
C VAL A 122 12.26 4.06 -12.24
N LEU A 123 12.33 2.74 -12.37
CA LEU A 123 13.23 1.90 -11.59
C LEU A 123 14.64 1.80 -12.18
N ASN A 124 14.80 2.09 -13.45
CA ASN A 124 16.11 2.01 -14.14
C ASN A 124 16.98 3.24 -13.91
#